data_9539254fcfc447ca195a1f18797546e2
#
_entry.id   9539254fcfc447ca195a1f18797546e2
#
_cell.length_a   1.000
_cell.length_b   1.000
_cell.length_c   1.000
_cell.angle_alpha   90.00
_cell.angle_beta   90.00
_cell.angle_gamma   90.00
#
_symmetry.space_group_name_H-M   'P 1'
#
loop_
_entity.id
_entity.type
_entity.pdbx_description
1 polymer ?
#
loop_
_entity_poly.entity_id
_entity_poly.type
_entity_poly.pdbx_seq_one_letter_code
_entity_poly.pdbx_strand_id
1 'polypeptide(L)'
;MRIVALLIVALLTAGCAAAEPTASEAPTAPTRTPSQEPVATQTTEAPTPTRTKAPVKRTGAAARVPRRVIMEQLAKRAERIAASMASASPEVLPTDVDPDSNRGLGYRLMLQFGLAADQWQYLDALWQRESGWNHLAENASSGAYGIPQSLPGSKMADVAPDWRTNPETQITWGLAYIAARYDNPQGAWAHSQRVGWY
;
A
#
# COMPACT_ATOMS: atom_id res chain seq x y z
N MET A 1 2.38 -52.22 0.60
CA MET A 1 1.12 -52.71 1.22
C MET A 1 0.38 -51.45 1.63
N ARG A 2 -0.61 -51.00 0.83
CA ARG A 2 -2.06 -51.04 1.09
C ARG A 2 -2.41 -50.09 2.23
N ILE A 3 -3.29 -49.08 2.17
CA ILE A 3 -4.63 -49.06 1.59
C ILE A 3 -5.03 -47.60 1.29
N VAL A 4 -5.63 -47.42 0.11
CA VAL A 4 -6.46 -46.30 -0.33
C VAL A 4 -7.79 -46.36 0.44
N ALA A 5 -8.32 -45.23 0.86
CA ALA A 5 -9.73 -45.08 1.20
C ALA A 5 -10.28 -43.82 0.55
N LEU A 6 -10.96 -44.04 -0.54
CA LEU A 6 -11.87 -43.14 -1.25
C LEU A 6 -13.21 -43.17 -0.51
N LEU A 7 -13.80 -42.01 -0.24
CA LEU A 7 -15.22 -41.90 0.11
C LEU A 7 -15.85 -40.71 -0.64
N ILE A 8 -16.59 -41.10 -1.69
CA ILE A 8 -17.60 -40.33 -2.42
C ILE A 8 -18.94 -40.59 -1.70
N VAL A 9 -19.82 -39.61 -1.65
CA VAL A 9 -21.30 -39.66 -1.60
C VAL A 9 -21.78 -38.29 -1.11
N ALA A 10 -22.78 -37.61 -1.60
CA ALA A 10 -23.69 -37.65 -2.75
C ALA A 10 -24.51 -36.36 -2.72
N LEU A 11 -24.99 -35.96 -3.85
CA LEU A 11 -26.01 -34.93 -4.12
C LEU A 11 -27.29 -35.12 -3.27
N LEU A 12 -27.92 -34.01 -2.92
CA LEU A 12 -29.39 -33.91 -2.89
C LEU A 12 -29.84 -32.53 -3.33
N THR A 13 -30.62 -32.53 -4.39
CA THR A 13 -31.38 -31.49 -5.06
C THR A 13 -32.73 -31.24 -4.39
N ALA A 14 -33.30 -30.11 -4.64
CA ALA A 14 -34.69 -29.66 -4.63
C ALA A 14 -34.92 -28.50 -3.68
N GLY A 15 -35.64 -27.43 -4.01
CA GLY A 15 -36.61 -27.20 -5.02
C GLY A 15 -37.01 -25.71 -5.09
N CYS A 16 -37.57 -25.35 -6.20
CA CYS A 16 -38.15 -24.06 -6.55
C CYS A 16 -39.25 -23.56 -5.59
N ALA A 17 -39.33 -22.25 -5.43
CA ALA A 17 -40.62 -21.54 -5.45
C ALA A 17 -40.43 -20.08 -5.86
N ALA A 18 -40.95 -19.74 -7.02
CA ALA A 18 -41.15 -18.40 -7.53
C ALA A 18 -42.40 -17.76 -6.88
N ALA A 19 -42.35 -16.48 -6.62
CA ALA A 19 -43.49 -15.61 -6.56
C ALA A 19 -43.08 -14.15 -6.83
N GLU A 20 -43.40 -13.67 -8.01
CA GLU A 20 -43.66 -12.26 -8.37
C GLU A 20 -45.18 -12.06 -8.43
N PRO A 21 -45.70 -10.84 -8.73
CA PRO A 21 -45.41 -9.48 -8.28
C PRO A 21 -46.73 -8.80 -7.77
N THR A 22 -46.65 -7.67 -7.15
CA THR A 22 -47.77 -6.71 -7.15
C THR A 22 -47.26 -5.28 -7.21
N ALA A 23 -47.61 -4.63 -8.32
CA ALA A 23 -47.59 -3.19 -8.50
C ALA A 23 -48.78 -2.56 -7.76
N SER A 24 -48.56 -1.40 -7.16
CA SER A 24 -49.62 -0.38 -6.96
C SER A 24 -48.95 0.95 -6.59
N GLU A 25 -48.98 1.86 -7.50
CA GLU A 25 -49.78 3.10 -7.56
C GLU A 25 -49.19 4.28 -6.79
N ALA A 26 -48.80 5.28 -7.59
CA ALA A 26 -48.56 6.66 -7.16
C ALA A 26 -49.90 7.38 -6.95
N PRO A 27 -49.96 8.42 -6.13
CA PRO A 27 -50.54 9.63 -6.60
C PRO A 27 -49.75 10.93 -6.33
N THR A 28 -49.64 11.70 -7.39
CA THR A 28 -49.87 13.16 -7.55
C THR A 28 -49.40 14.13 -6.47
N ALA A 29 -48.59 15.05 -6.95
CA ALA A 29 -48.26 16.34 -6.35
C ALA A 29 -49.50 17.26 -6.15
N PRO A 30 -49.37 18.29 -5.31
CA PRO A 30 -49.64 19.63 -5.81
C PRO A 30 -48.52 20.67 -5.53
N THR A 31 -48.31 21.45 -6.53
CA THR A 31 -47.72 22.78 -6.63
C THR A 31 -48.19 23.75 -5.55
N ARG A 32 -47.26 24.51 -4.93
CA ARG A 32 -47.38 25.95 -4.65
C ARG A 32 -46.10 26.57 -4.11
N THR A 33 -45.55 27.48 -4.87
CA THR A 33 -44.69 28.63 -4.50
C THR A 33 -45.61 29.78 -4.03
N PRO A 34 -45.17 30.88 -3.35
CA PRO A 34 -43.86 31.43 -3.14
C PRO A 34 -43.59 32.10 -1.74
N SER A 35 -42.37 32.55 -1.57
CA SER A 35 -41.90 33.77 -0.86
C SER A 35 -41.85 33.76 0.66
N GLN A 36 -40.64 33.79 1.19
CA GLN A 36 -40.03 34.91 1.92
C GLN A 36 -38.61 34.53 2.43
N GLU A 37 -37.60 35.24 1.99
CA GLU A 37 -36.39 35.54 2.75
C GLU A 37 -36.73 36.61 3.84
N PRO A 38 -35.85 36.95 4.80
CA PRO A 38 -34.55 36.43 5.20
C PRO A 38 -34.41 36.20 6.73
N VAL A 39 -33.44 35.47 7.20
CA VAL A 39 -32.61 35.86 8.38
C VAL A 39 -31.30 35.04 8.38
N ALA A 40 -30.22 35.76 8.30
CA ALA A 40 -28.87 35.25 8.46
C ALA A 40 -28.66 34.68 9.86
N THR A 41 -28.35 33.39 9.93
CA THR A 41 -27.70 32.83 11.11
C THR A 41 -26.33 32.33 10.66
N GLN A 42 -25.33 33.07 11.02
CA GLN A 42 -23.93 32.72 10.84
C GLN A 42 -23.63 31.47 11.68
N THR A 43 -23.58 30.32 11.03
CA THR A 43 -22.98 29.13 11.62
C THR A 43 -21.49 29.22 11.30
N THR A 44 -20.71 29.46 12.32
CA THR A 44 -19.26 29.43 12.30
C THR A 44 -18.80 28.02 11.91
N GLU A 45 -18.53 27.82 10.64
CA GLU A 45 -17.92 26.62 10.12
C GLU A 45 -16.41 26.67 10.49
N ALA A 46 -16.01 25.73 11.36
CA ALA A 46 -14.61 25.55 11.68
C ALA A 46 -13.85 25.16 10.40
N PRO A 47 -12.69 25.78 10.11
CA PRO A 47 -11.94 25.46 8.90
C PRO A 47 -11.37 24.05 9.01
N THR A 48 -11.88 23.14 8.21
CA THR A 48 -11.24 21.86 7.89
C THR A 48 -9.86 22.18 7.33
N PRO A 49 -8.76 21.68 7.90
CA PRO A 49 -7.44 21.91 7.33
C PRO A 49 -7.31 21.11 6.02
N THR A 50 -7.69 21.73 4.92
CA THR A 50 -7.30 21.28 3.59
C THR A 50 -5.79 21.44 3.47
N ARG A 51 -5.07 20.39 3.86
CA ARG A 51 -3.62 20.32 3.65
C ARG A 51 -3.35 20.10 2.17
N THR A 52 -3.41 21.18 1.40
CA THR A 52 -2.89 21.21 0.03
C THR A 52 -1.39 20.94 0.12
N LYS A 53 -0.97 19.72 -0.14
CA LYS A 53 0.44 19.42 -0.39
C LYS A 53 0.86 20.24 -1.60
N ALA A 54 1.60 21.32 -1.37
CA ALA A 54 2.27 22.02 -2.46
C ALA A 54 3.12 21.02 -3.25
N PRO A 55 3.14 21.07 -4.58
CA PRO A 55 3.98 20.20 -5.38
C PRO A 55 5.44 20.51 -5.04
N VAL A 56 6.08 19.63 -4.30
CA VAL A 56 7.52 19.67 -4.10
C VAL A 56 8.13 19.40 -5.48
N LYS A 57 8.65 20.45 -6.13
CA LYS A 57 9.45 20.30 -7.35
C LYS A 57 10.66 19.43 -6.98
N ARG A 58 10.61 18.16 -7.35
CA ARG A 58 11.77 17.27 -7.31
C ARG A 58 12.74 17.69 -8.43
N THR A 59 13.21 18.93 -8.36
CA THR A 59 14.28 19.45 -9.23
C THR A 59 15.59 19.22 -8.48
N GLY A 60 16.11 18.06 -8.65
CA GLY A 60 17.47 17.75 -8.25
C GLY A 60 17.84 16.43 -8.87
N ALA A 61 18.99 16.38 -9.50
CA ALA A 61 19.65 15.13 -9.79
C ALA A 61 20.05 14.49 -8.44
N ALA A 62 19.04 14.08 -7.66
CA ALA A 62 19.25 13.16 -6.56
C ALA A 62 20.03 11.99 -7.17
N ALA A 63 21.25 11.75 -6.70
CA ALA A 63 22.14 10.78 -7.27
C ALA A 63 21.35 9.47 -7.45
N ARG A 64 21.05 9.14 -8.71
CA ARG A 64 20.22 7.98 -9.05
C ARG A 64 20.99 6.77 -8.57
N VAL A 65 20.41 5.99 -7.69
CA VAL A 65 20.99 4.70 -7.34
C VAL A 65 21.11 3.89 -8.62
N PRO A 66 22.33 3.46 -9.02
CA PRO A 66 22.49 2.69 -10.24
C PRO A 66 21.77 1.34 -10.12
N ARG A 67 21.18 0.85 -11.21
CA ARG A 67 20.50 -0.44 -11.27
C ARG A 67 21.33 -1.57 -10.67
N ARG A 68 22.65 -1.59 -10.95
CA ARG A 68 23.57 -2.60 -10.41
C ARG A 68 23.56 -2.67 -8.89
N VAL A 69 23.43 -1.51 -8.20
CA VAL A 69 23.42 -1.45 -6.73
C VAL A 69 22.10 -1.99 -6.19
N ILE A 70 20.99 -1.70 -6.86
CA ILE A 70 19.68 -2.31 -6.53
C ILE A 70 19.77 -3.84 -6.66
N MET A 71 20.33 -4.34 -7.77
CA MET A 71 20.49 -5.78 -8.00
C MET A 71 21.40 -6.46 -6.96
N GLU A 72 22.43 -5.76 -6.50
CA GLU A 72 23.29 -6.23 -5.41
C GLU A 72 22.52 -6.37 -4.09
N GLN A 73 21.66 -5.41 -3.73
CA GLN A 73 20.84 -5.51 -2.53
C GLN A 73 19.83 -6.66 -2.64
N LEU A 74 19.26 -6.89 -3.82
CA LEU A 74 18.35 -8.02 -4.06
C LEU A 74 19.08 -9.37 -3.94
N ALA A 75 20.30 -9.48 -4.44
CA ALA A 75 21.12 -10.69 -4.28
C ALA A 75 21.45 -10.96 -2.80
N LYS A 76 21.85 -9.94 -2.04
CA LYS A 76 22.09 -10.07 -0.59
C LYS A 76 20.81 -10.48 0.16
N ARG A 77 19.64 -10.00 -0.26
CA ARG A 77 18.36 -10.47 0.29
C ARG A 77 18.16 -11.96 0.04
N ALA A 78 18.37 -12.43 -1.19
CA ALA A 78 18.20 -13.84 -1.53
C ALA A 78 19.11 -14.76 -0.69
N GLU A 79 20.35 -14.35 -0.46
CA GLU A 79 21.29 -15.07 0.42
C GLU A 79 20.79 -15.13 1.87
N ARG A 80 20.24 -14.02 2.40
CA ARG A 80 19.68 -13.97 3.77
C ARG A 80 18.46 -14.86 3.92
N ILE A 81 17.55 -14.86 2.91
CA ILE A 81 16.38 -15.75 2.92
C ILE A 81 16.83 -17.21 2.94
N ALA A 82 17.81 -17.60 2.11
CA ALA A 82 18.34 -18.94 2.10
C ALA A 82 18.96 -19.34 3.47
N ALA A 83 19.64 -18.41 4.13
CA ALA A 83 20.22 -18.63 5.46
C ALA A 83 19.13 -18.70 6.56
N SER A 84 18.08 -17.88 6.48
CA SER A 84 17.00 -17.86 7.48
C SER A 84 16.06 -19.06 7.41
N MET A 85 15.90 -19.69 6.24
CA MET A 85 15.15 -20.94 6.11
C MET A 85 15.76 -22.08 6.94
N ALA A 86 17.03 -21.95 7.35
CA ALA A 86 17.71 -22.92 8.22
C ALA A 86 17.45 -22.65 9.73
N SER A 87 16.90 -21.50 10.11
CA SER A 87 16.62 -21.13 11.51
C SER A 87 15.28 -20.41 11.62
N ALA A 88 14.19 -21.18 11.64
CA ALA A 88 12.83 -20.62 11.75
C ALA A 88 12.57 -20.13 13.19
N SER A 89 12.73 -18.84 13.44
CA SER A 89 12.10 -18.18 14.58
C SER A 89 10.74 -17.61 14.13
N PRO A 90 9.67 -17.75 14.92
CA PRO A 90 8.38 -17.17 14.56
C PRO A 90 8.50 -15.65 14.52
N GLU A 91 8.11 -15.10 13.39
CA GLU A 91 8.04 -13.66 13.17
C GLU A 91 6.82 -13.08 13.92
N VAL A 92 7.06 -12.17 14.87
CA VAL A 92 6.00 -11.49 15.60
C VAL A 92 5.74 -10.14 14.95
N LEU A 93 4.57 -9.99 14.32
CA LEU A 93 4.14 -8.69 13.80
C LEU A 93 3.82 -7.71 14.94
N PRO A 94 4.00 -6.39 14.71
CA PRO A 94 3.46 -5.37 15.60
C PRO A 94 1.93 -5.51 15.73
N THR A 95 1.41 -5.29 16.92
CA THR A 95 -0.01 -5.57 17.26
C THR A 95 -1.01 -4.66 16.54
N ASP A 96 -0.56 -3.53 16.01
CA ASP A 96 -1.33 -2.56 15.25
C ASP A 96 -1.25 -2.76 13.73
N VAL A 97 -0.62 -3.84 13.28
CA VAL A 97 -0.42 -4.15 11.86
C VAL A 97 -1.26 -5.36 11.46
N ASP A 98 -2.21 -5.14 10.56
CA ASP A 98 -2.95 -6.23 9.92
C ASP A 98 -2.00 -7.08 9.06
N PRO A 99 -1.90 -8.40 9.33
CA PRO A 99 -0.99 -9.30 8.62
C PRO A 99 -1.29 -9.42 7.12
N ASP A 100 -2.54 -9.23 6.71
CA ASP A 100 -2.98 -9.37 5.32
C ASP A 100 -2.88 -8.06 4.52
N SER A 101 -2.51 -6.98 5.19
CA SER A 101 -2.31 -5.67 4.56
C SER A 101 -0.95 -5.53 3.87
N ASN A 102 -0.82 -4.51 3.02
CA ASN A 102 0.49 -4.10 2.47
C ASN A 102 1.49 -3.71 3.57
N ARG A 103 1.01 -3.19 4.72
CA ARG A 103 1.86 -2.91 5.89
C ARG A 103 2.42 -4.19 6.48
N GLY A 104 1.57 -5.22 6.69
CA GLY A 104 2.00 -6.52 7.18
C GLY A 104 2.99 -7.20 6.24
N LEU A 105 2.73 -7.17 4.93
CA LEU A 105 3.68 -7.64 3.93
C LEU A 105 5.00 -6.86 4.00
N GLY A 106 4.94 -5.53 4.16
CA GLY A 106 6.11 -4.67 4.27
C GLY A 106 7.00 -4.99 5.47
N TYR A 107 6.39 -5.26 6.62
CA TYR A 107 7.12 -5.67 7.82
C TYR A 107 7.88 -6.98 7.59
N ARG A 108 7.21 -8.02 7.08
CA ARG A 108 7.84 -9.32 6.77
C ARG A 108 9.01 -9.17 5.79
N LEU A 109 8.78 -8.44 4.70
CA LEU A 109 9.82 -8.22 3.70
C LEU A 109 11.00 -7.41 4.25
N MET A 110 10.76 -6.43 5.12
CA MET A 110 11.81 -5.68 5.81
C MET A 110 12.74 -6.60 6.62
N LEU A 111 12.16 -7.52 7.40
CA LEU A 111 12.96 -8.51 8.15
C LEU A 111 13.73 -9.45 7.22
N GLN A 112 13.13 -9.90 6.12
CA GLN A 112 13.82 -10.72 5.10
C GLN A 112 14.99 -9.98 4.43
N PHE A 113 14.93 -8.64 4.35
CA PHE A 113 16.06 -7.83 3.94
C PHE A 113 17.19 -7.79 4.99
N GLY A 114 16.95 -8.34 6.19
CA GLY A 114 17.87 -8.34 7.32
C GLY A 114 17.93 -7.00 8.03
N LEU A 115 16.88 -6.19 7.87
CA LEU A 115 16.70 -4.96 8.65
C LEU A 115 16.11 -5.33 10.00
N ALA A 116 16.57 -4.70 11.07
CA ALA A 116 16.11 -4.98 12.43
C ALA A 116 14.67 -4.50 12.64
N ALA A 117 13.93 -5.14 13.54
CA ALA A 117 12.53 -4.84 13.81
C ALA A 117 12.28 -3.40 14.27
N ASP A 118 13.24 -2.77 14.94
CA ASP A 118 13.19 -1.36 15.36
C ASP A 118 13.19 -0.36 14.18
N GLN A 119 13.58 -0.81 12.97
CA GLN A 119 13.50 -0.02 11.76
C GLN A 119 12.08 0.15 11.23
N TRP A 120 11.15 -0.67 11.71
CA TRP A 120 9.76 -0.65 11.25
C TRP A 120 9.08 0.71 11.39
N GLN A 121 9.20 1.33 12.56
CA GLN A 121 8.58 2.62 12.82
C GLN A 121 8.96 3.69 11.79
N TYR A 122 10.19 3.65 11.27
CA TYR A 122 10.68 4.59 10.26
C TYR A 122 10.19 4.25 8.86
N LEU A 123 10.17 2.96 8.53
CA LEU A 123 9.64 2.48 7.25
C LEU A 123 8.15 2.78 7.13
N ASP A 124 7.40 2.47 8.19
CA ASP A 124 5.95 2.71 8.25
C ASP A 124 5.63 4.21 8.11
N ALA A 125 6.29 5.06 8.89
CA ALA A 125 6.12 6.51 8.81
C ALA A 125 6.47 7.05 7.41
N LEU A 126 7.53 6.54 6.80
CA LEU A 126 7.96 6.94 5.46
C LEU A 126 6.90 6.61 4.41
N TRP A 127 6.48 5.35 4.31
CA TRP A 127 5.57 4.92 3.26
C TRP A 127 4.11 5.26 3.55
N GLN A 128 3.74 5.46 4.80
CA GLN A 128 2.49 6.13 5.17
C GLN A 128 2.45 7.56 4.62
N ARG A 129 3.55 8.28 4.67
CA ARG A 129 3.67 9.63 4.11
C ARG A 129 3.67 9.64 2.59
N GLU A 130 4.31 8.68 1.94
CA GLU A 130 4.47 8.63 0.48
C GLU A 130 3.17 8.26 -0.23
N SER A 131 2.53 7.19 0.20
CA SER A 131 1.38 6.61 -0.49
C SER A 131 0.23 6.17 0.42
N GLY A 132 0.39 6.21 1.75
CA GLY A 132 -0.51 5.52 2.67
C GLY A 132 -0.51 4.01 2.47
N TRP A 133 0.63 3.43 2.07
CA TRP A 133 0.79 2.02 1.72
C TRP A 133 -0.08 1.57 0.52
N ASN A 134 -0.57 2.50 -0.27
CA ASN A 134 -1.38 2.19 -1.45
C ASN A 134 -0.47 1.85 -2.64
N HIS A 135 -0.49 0.59 -3.07
CA HIS A 135 0.30 0.13 -4.21
C HIS A 135 -0.20 0.66 -5.57
N LEU A 136 -1.40 1.24 -5.62
CA LEU A 136 -1.96 1.87 -6.83
C LEU A 136 -1.84 3.40 -6.79
N ALA A 137 -1.20 3.98 -5.75
CA ALA A 137 -1.04 5.42 -5.66
C ALA A 137 -0.18 5.95 -6.81
N GLU A 138 -0.68 6.96 -7.51
CA GLU A 138 0.04 7.67 -8.55
C GLU A 138 -0.03 9.18 -8.31
N ASN A 139 1.11 9.84 -8.36
CA ASN A 139 1.17 11.29 -8.28
C ASN A 139 0.97 11.87 -9.69
N ALA A 140 -0.20 12.47 -9.94
CA ALA A 140 -0.57 12.97 -11.27
C ALA A 140 0.39 14.03 -11.85
N SER A 141 1.12 14.75 -10.99
CA SER A 141 2.04 15.81 -11.44
C SER A 141 3.44 15.31 -11.76
N SER A 142 3.92 14.28 -11.04
CA SER A 142 5.29 13.78 -11.19
C SER A 142 5.38 12.41 -11.86
N GLY A 143 4.29 11.61 -11.82
CA GLY A 143 4.28 10.21 -12.23
C GLY A 143 4.98 9.28 -11.23
N ALA A 144 5.22 9.73 -9.99
CA ALA A 144 5.70 8.85 -8.93
C ALA A 144 4.64 7.81 -8.59
N TYR A 145 5.04 6.53 -8.43
CA TYR A 145 4.10 5.42 -8.40
C TYR A 145 4.34 4.45 -7.25
N GLY A 146 3.21 3.92 -6.77
CA GLY A 146 3.13 2.81 -5.84
C GLY A 146 3.53 3.14 -4.41
N ILE A 147 3.70 2.11 -3.59
CA ILE A 147 4.05 2.24 -2.17
C ILE A 147 5.28 3.13 -1.95
N PRO A 148 6.42 2.91 -2.66
CA PRO A 148 7.62 3.71 -2.45
C PRO A 148 7.64 5.02 -3.23
N GLN A 149 6.58 5.36 -3.99
CA GLN A 149 6.55 6.54 -4.87
C GLN A 149 7.78 6.63 -5.79
N SER A 150 8.11 5.50 -6.44
CA SER A 150 9.22 5.42 -7.39
C SER A 150 9.06 6.37 -8.58
N LEU A 151 10.11 7.08 -8.95
CA LEU A 151 10.10 8.03 -10.07
C LEU A 151 11.30 7.79 -11.02
N PRO A 152 11.07 7.34 -12.27
CA PRO A 152 9.81 6.80 -12.78
C PRO A 152 9.45 5.46 -12.12
N GLY A 153 8.14 5.15 -12.06
CA GLY A 153 7.63 3.90 -11.50
C GLY A 153 8.19 2.65 -12.17
N SER A 154 8.50 2.73 -13.48
CA SER A 154 9.07 1.63 -14.27
C SER A 154 10.42 1.08 -13.77
N LYS A 155 11.11 1.79 -12.88
CA LYS A 155 12.33 1.25 -12.22
C LYS A 155 12.04 0.00 -11.40
N MET A 156 10.82 -0.13 -10.89
CA MET A 156 10.40 -1.31 -10.12
C MET A 156 10.32 -2.58 -10.97
N ALA A 157 10.30 -2.45 -12.32
CA ALA A 157 10.43 -3.57 -13.23
C ALA A 157 11.81 -4.28 -13.17
N ASP A 158 12.79 -3.69 -12.49
CA ASP A 158 14.06 -4.35 -12.19
C ASP A 158 13.88 -5.54 -11.22
N VAL A 159 12.79 -5.57 -10.46
CA VAL A 159 12.42 -6.70 -9.58
C VAL A 159 11.54 -7.69 -10.34
N ALA A 160 10.40 -7.23 -10.89
CA ALA A 160 9.51 -8.07 -11.67
C ALA A 160 8.61 -7.23 -12.60
N PRO A 161 8.08 -7.82 -13.71
CA PRO A 161 7.28 -7.09 -14.69
C PRO A 161 5.89 -6.66 -14.17
N ASP A 162 5.41 -7.28 -13.09
CA ASP A 162 4.11 -7.04 -12.46
C ASP A 162 4.08 -5.84 -11.50
N TRP A 163 5.12 -5.04 -11.48
CA TRP A 163 5.33 -3.93 -10.55
C TRP A 163 4.15 -2.95 -10.42
N ARG A 164 3.29 -2.85 -11.42
CA ARG A 164 2.15 -1.92 -11.36
C ARG A 164 1.08 -2.37 -10.36
N THR A 165 0.91 -3.66 -10.18
CA THR A 165 -0.19 -4.24 -9.42
C THR A 165 0.24 -5.12 -8.26
N ASN A 166 1.53 -5.49 -8.20
CA ASN A 166 2.05 -6.35 -7.15
C ASN A 166 2.76 -5.55 -6.05
N PRO A 167 2.16 -5.47 -4.85
CA PRO A 167 2.77 -4.75 -3.73
C PRO A 167 4.11 -5.38 -3.29
N GLU A 168 4.29 -6.70 -3.40
CA GLU A 168 5.55 -7.35 -3.05
C GLU A 168 6.71 -6.86 -3.92
N THR A 169 6.49 -6.75 -5.23
CA THR A 169 7.47 -6.21 -6.18
C THR A 169 7.85 -4.78 -5.83
N GLN A 170 6.88 -3.95 -5.49
CA GLN A 170 7.09 -2.54 -5.13
C GLN A 170 7.86 -2.38 -3.81
N ILE A 171 7.44 -3.12 -2.78
CA ILE A 171 8.07 -3.11 -1.46
C ILE A 171 9.50 -3.62 -1.57
N THR A 172 9.72 -4.72 -2.28
CA THR A 172 11.05 -5.31 -2.51
C THR A 172 11.99 -4.31 -3.17
N TRP A 173 11.53 -3.63 -4.23
CA TRP A 173 12.31 -2.59 -4.88
C TRP A 173 12.60 -1.41 -3.93
N GLY A 174 11.58 -0.95 -3.20
CA GLY A 174 11.70 0.17 -2.28
C GLY A 174 12.70 -0.10 -1.15
N LEU A 175 12.69 -1.31 -0.57
CA LEU A 175 13.65 -1.73 0.44
C LEU A 175 15.08 -1.79 -0.11
N ALA A 176 15.25 -2.33 -1.33
CA ALA A 176 16.55 -2.34 -2.00
C ALA A 176 17.07 -0.93 -2.26
N TYR A 177 16.18 0.00 -2.66
CA TYR A 177 16.51 1.40 -2.85
C TYR A 177 16.93 2.08 -1.54
N ILE A 178 16.18 1.86 -0.45
CA ILE A 178 16.49 2.40 0.87
C ILE A 178 17.86 1.89 1.34
N ALA A 179 18.10 0.59 1.26
CA ALA A 179 19.36 -0.01 1.65
C ALA A 179 20.56 0.52 0.83
N ALA A 180 20.35 0.73 -0.48
CA ALA A 180 21.40 1.19 -1.37
C ALA A 180 21.76 2.68 -1.20
N ARG A 181 20.78 3.50 -0.77
CA ARG A 181 20.94 4.96 -0.74
C ARG A 181 21.07 5.54 0.66
N TYR A 182 20.43 4.93 1.62
CA TYR A 182 20.28 5.46 2.98
C TYR A 182 20.73 4.49 4.06
N ASP A 183 21.20 3.31 3.66
CA ASP A 183 21.60 2.21 4.53
C ASP A 183 20.42 1.53 5.23
N ASN A 184 19.46 2.30 5.75
CA ASN A 184 18.32 1.77 6.49
C ASN A 184 17.10 2.73 6.44
N PRO A 185 15.90 2.28 6.87
CA PRO A 185 14.70 3.09 6.93
C PRO A 185 14.83 4.37 7.77
N GLN A 186 15.55 4.34 8.89
CA GLN A 186 15.79 5.52 9.72
C GLN A 186 16.51 6.62 8.95
N GLY A 187 17.54 6.26 8.17
CA GLY A 187 18.26 7.21 7.33
C GLY A 187 17.38 7.81 6.24
N ALA A 188 16.55 6.99 5.59
CA ALA A 188 15.60 7.44 4.58
C ALA A 188 14.54 8.37 5.17
N TRP A 189 13.99 8.04 6.33
CA TRP A 189 13.02 8.87 7.03
C TRP A 189 13.61 10.23 7.46
N ALA A 190 14.80 10.23 8.06
CA ALA A 190 15.50 11.45 8.45
C ALA A 190 15.77 12.35 7.24
N HIS A 191 16.15 11.77 6.10
CA HIS A 191 16.31 12.52 4.85
C HIS A 191 14.97 13.12 4.39
N SER A 192 13.91 12.30 4.34
CA SER A 192 12.57 12.73 3.93
C SER A 192 12.02 13.85 4.81
N GLN A 193 12.25 13.79 6.13
CA GLN A 193 11.84 14.85 7.05
C GLN A 193 12.53 16.20 6.73
N ARG A 194 13.81 16.15 6.38
CA ARG A 194 14.62 17.36 6.15
C ARG A 194 14.32 18.02 4.80
N VAL A 195 14.15 17.24 3.74
CA VAL A 195 14.08 17.78 2.37
C VAL A 195 12.75 17.54 1.65
N GLY A 196 11.83 16.77 2.26
CA GLY A 196 10.51 16.53 1.74
C GLY A 196 10.40 15.36 0.75
N TRP A 197 11.49 14.61 0.48
CA TRP A 197 11.56 13.43 -0.40
C TRP A 197 12.65 12.46 0.07
N TYR A 198 12.70 11.26 -0.52
CA TYR A 198 13.77 10.29 -0.28
C TYR A 198 14.16 9.55 -1.56
#